data_95c6c2cc80e02acc675f1ab3040c6e58
#
_entry.id   95c6c2cc80e02acc675f1ab3040c6e58
#
_cell.length_a   1.000
_cell.length_b   1.000
_cell.length_c   1.000
_cell.angle_alpha   90.00
_cell.angle_beta   90.00
_cell.angle_gamma   90.00
#
_symmetry.space_group_name_H-M   'P 1'
#
loop_
_entity.id
_entity.type
_entity.pdbx_description
1 polymer ?
#
loop_
_entity_poly.entity_id
_entity_poly.type
_entity_poly.pdbx_seq_one_letter_code
_entity_poly.pdbx_strand_id
1 'polypeptide(L)'
;MSLPSLTKADIRDHTAGGSYERGEQYLNDGAVRSLERTGERTLRAKVQGRDVHPYLVSIRFNPDEVTDVRCTCPYFEGSWCKHIVAALLKALSVDEVPRGEPATVADLTDDLDRQELVSLIERLVEHDPRLIDQLERARARRMGEGAS
;
A
#
# COMPACT_ATOMS: atom_id res chain seq x y z
N MET A 1 -14.83 -7.60 6.13
CA MET A 1 -14.21 -6.64 7.04
C MET A 1 -14.52 -5.24 6.55
N SER A 2 -15.00 -4.41 7.43
CA SER A 2 -15.33 -3.04 7.08
C SER A 2 -14.08 -2.17 7.08
N LEU A 3 -14.07 -1.18 6.20
CA LEU A 3 -13.09 -0.11 6.24
C LEU A 3 -13.26 0.67 7.54
N PRO A 4 -12.25 1.43 7.97
CA PRO A 4 -12.43 2.31 9.12
C PRO A 4 -13.57 3.28 8.86
N SER A 5 -14.06 3.91 9.93
CA SER A 5 -15.14 4.89 9.84
C SER A 5 -14.68 6.15 9.09
N LEU A 6 -14.35 5.99 7.84
CA LEU A 6 -13.85 7.05 6.98
C LEU A 6 -15.00 7.66 6.21
N THR A 7 -15.12 8.99 6.27
CA THR A 7 -16.14 9.72 5.54
C THR A 7 -15.47 10.57 4.46
N LYS A 8 -16.30 11.08 3.54
CA LYS A 8 -15.80 12.02 2.52
C LYS A 8 -15.21 13.27 3.16
N ALA A 9 -15.77 13.71 4.29
CA ALA A 9 -15.24 14.86 5.02
C ALA A 9 -13.84 14.57 5.56
N ASP A 10 -13.61 13.36 6.08
CA ASP A 10 -12.27 12.95 6.55
C ASP A 10 -11.25 12.96 5.42
N ILE A 11 -11.65 12.46 4.24
CA ILE A 11 -10.78 12.49 3.07
C ILE A 11 -10.43 13.92 2.69
N ARG A 12 -11.43 14.79 2.68
CA ARG A 12 -11.24 16.20 2.35
C ARG A 12 -10.30 16.89 3.33
N ASP A 13 -10.42 16.57 4.61
CA ASP A 13 -9.58 17.18 5.66
C ASP A 13 -8.10 16.78 5.53
N HIS A 14 -7.80 15.64 4.93
CA HIS A 14 -6.42 15.18 4.73
C HIS A 14 -5.83 15.60 3.39
N THR A 15 -6.61 16.31 2.56
CA THR A 15 -6.15 16.76 1.25
C THR A 15 -5.84 18.25 1.27
N ALA A 16 -4.97 18.69 0.36
CA ALA A 16 -4.60 20.08 0.20
C ALA A 16 -4.93 20.55 -1.22
N GLY A 17 -5.21 21.84 -1.36
CA GLY A 17 -5.51 22.44 -2.65
C GLY A 17 -6.76 21.83 -3.28
N GLY A 18 -6.74 21.57 -4.58
CA GLY A 18 -7.85 20.98 -5.32
C GLY A 18 -7.79 19.46 -5.44
N SER A 19 -7.03 18.78 -4.59
CA SER A 19 -6.81 17.34 -4.73
C SER A 19 -8.07 16.52 -4.53
N TYR A 20 -8.98 16.97 -3.66
CA TYR A 20 -10.24 16.25 -3.44
C TYR A 20 -11.09 16.25 -4.71
N GLU A 21 -11.31 17.40 -5.29
CA GLU A 21 -12.12 17.57 -6.49
C GLU A 21 -11.51 16.82 -7.68
N ARG A 22 -10.20 16.85 -7.80
CA ARG A 22 -9.48 16.12 -8.85
C ARG A 22 -9.60 14.62 -8.64
N GLY A 23 -9.57 14.17 -7.38
CA GLY A 23 -9.77 12.77 -7.04
C GLY A 23 -11.17 12.29 -7.40
N GLU A 24 -12.20 13.11 -7.13
CA GLU A 24 -13.56 12.80 -7.54
C GLU A 24 -13.66 12.67 -9.06
N GLN A 25 -13.00 13.56 -9.78
CA GLN A 25 -12.98 13.53 -11.25
C GLN A 25 -12.31 12.25 -11.76
N TYR A 26 -11.19 11.88 -11.17
CA TYR A 26 -10.49 10.65 -11.53
C TYR A 26 -11.37 9.42 -11.32
N LEU A 27 -12.10 9.39 -10.20
CA LEU A 27 -13.04 8.30 -9.92
C LEU A 27 -14.13 8.25 -10.99
N ASN A 28 -14.73 9.39 -11.29
CA ASN A 28 -15.82 9.49 -12.29
C ASN A 28 -15.35 9.13 -13.70
N ASP A 29 -14.10 9.41 -14.02
CA ASP A 29 -13.51 9.09 -15.31
C ASP A 29 -13.06 7.63 -15.43
N GLY A 30 -13.21 6.85 -14.36
CA GLY A 30 -12.80 5.45 -14.38
C GLY A 30 -11.29 5.27 -14.28
N ALA A 31 -10.58 6.24 -13.74
CA ALA A 31 -9.12 6.20 -13.63
C ALA A 31 -8.64 5.18 -12.60
N VAL A 32 -9.47 4.81 -11.63
CA VAL A 32 -9.14 3.75 -10.67
C VAL A 32 -9.31 2.40 -11.38
N ARG A 33 -8.22 1.86 -11.88
CA ARG A 33 -8.23 0.65 -12.71
C ARG A 33 -8.38 -0.62 -11.91
N SER A 34 -7.88 -0.62 -10.69
CA SER A 34 -8.06 -1.76 -9.78
C SER A 34 -8.04 -1.26 -8.34
N LEU A 35 -8.73 -1.99 -7.49
CA LEU A 35 -8.74 -1.77 -6.06
C LEU A 35 -8.89 -3.13 -5.40
N GLU A 36 -7.94 -3.50 -4.55
CA GLU A 36 -7.89 -4.82 -3.93
C GLU A 36 -7.44 -4.72 -2.49
N ARG A 37 -7.89 -5.67 -1.69
CA ARG A 37 -7.35 -5.88 -0.34
C ARG A 37 -6.20 -6.88 -0.45
N THR A 38 -5.00 -6.43 -0.10
CA THR A 38 -3.82 -7.28 -0.14
C THR A 38 -3.43 -7.82 1.24
N GLY A 39 -4.15 -7.41 2.27
CA GLY A 39 -3.97 -7.87 3.64
C GLY A 39 -5.19 -7.49 4.46
N GLU A 40 -5.18 -7.80 5.76
CA GLU A 40 -6.31 -7.47 6.62
C GLU A 40 -6.55 -5.98 6.75
N ARG A 41 -5.47 -5.18 6.66
CA ARG A 41 -5.51 -3.74 6.89
C ARG A 41 -4.79 -2.96 5.80
N THR A 42 -4.73 -3.51 4.60
CA THR A 42 -4.04 -2.89 3.48
C THR A 42 -4.91 -2.94 2.23
N LEU A 43 -5.07 -1.79 1.59
CA LEU A 43 -5.68 -1.67 0.29
C LEU A 43 -4.59 -1.29 -0.72
N ARG A 44 -4.75 -1.78 -1.94
CA ARG A 44 -3.86 -1.41 -3.03
C ARG A 44 -4.70 -1.08 -4.25
N ALA A 45 -4.38 0.03 -4.89
CA ALA A 45 -5.08 0.49 -6.08
C ALA A 45 -4.11 0.85 -7.18
N LYS A 46 -4.57 0.72 -8.40
CA LYS A 46 -3.88 1.25 -9.59
C LYS A 46 -4.73 2.38 -10.14
N VAL A 47 -4.14 3.56 -10.22
CA VAL A 47 -4.83 4.76 -10.69
C VAL A 47 -4.12 5.30 -11.90
N GLN A 48 -4.83 5.38 -13.01
CA GLN A 48 -4.26 5.87 -14.27
C GLN A 48 -4.17 7.39 -14.22
N GLY A 49 -2.95 7.90 -14.31
CA GLY A 49 -2.68 9.31 -14.41
C GLY A 49 -2.16 9.66 -15.81
N ARG A 50 -1.26 10.64 -15.87
CA ARG A 50 -0.67 11.09 -17.14
C ARG A 50 0.47 10.20 -17.63
N ASP A 51 0.99 9.35 -16.75
CA ASP A 51 2.05 8.43 -17.14
C ASP A 51 1.49 7.25 -17.93
N VAL A 52 2.33 6.59 -18.70
CA VAL A 52 1.98 5.38 -19.44
C VAL A 52 1.56 4.27 -18.49
N HIS A 53 2.27 4.12 -17.38
CA HIS A 53 1.92 3.15 -16.35
C HIS A 53 1.05 3.78 -15.26
N PRO A 54 0.07 3.03 -14.74
CA PRO A 54 -0.73 3.56 -13.64
C PRO A 54 0.12 3.75 -12.39
N TYR A 55 -0.27 4.73 -11.58
CA TYR A 55 0.36 4.94 -10.28
C TYR A 55 -0.15 3.90 -9.30
N LEU A 56 0.72 3.44 -8.42
CA LEU A 56 0.37 2.50 -7.36
C LEU A 56 0.06 3.27 -6.09
N VAL A 57 -1.12 3.01 -5.54
CA VAL A 57 -1.56 3.59 -4.28
C VAL A 57 -1.63 2.48 -3.25
N SER A 58 -1.00 2.67 -2.11
CA SER A 58 -1.08 1.76 -0.97
C SER A 58 -1.67 2.51 0.20
N ILE A 59 -2.66 1.91 0.85
CA ILE A 59 -3.37 2.51 1.98
C ILE A 59 -3.39 1.50 3.11
N ARG A 60 -2.87 1.89 4.26
CA ARG A 60 -2.96 1.10 5.48
C ARG A 60 -3.95 1.75 6.41
N PHE A 61 -4.70 0.93 7.11
CA PHE A 61 -5.71 1.41 8.06
C PHE A 61 -5.81 0.49 9.26
N ASN A 62 -6.33 1.03 10.36
CA ASN A 62 -6.78 0.27 11.51
C ASN A 62 -8.31 0.40 11.58
N PRO A 63 -9.00 -0.24 12.55
CA PRO A 63 -10.46 -0.13 12.63
C PRO A 63 -10.98 1.31 12.79
N ASP A 64 -10.16 2.22 13.26
CA ASP A 64 -10.57 3.59 13.57
C ASP A 64 -10.20 4.60 12.48
N GLU A 65 -9.05 4.40 11.81
CA GLU A 65 -8.53 5.42 10.88
C GLU A 65 -7.57 4.84 9.85
N VAL A 66 -7.29 5.65 8.83
CA VAL A 66 -6.20 5.40 7.88
C VAL A 66 -4.89 5.76 8.58
N THR A 67 -3.97 4.82 8.64
CA THR A 67 -2.70 5.00 9.36
C THR A 67 -1.54 5.39 8.46
N ASP A 68 -1.57 5.01 7.20
CA ASP A 68 -0.51 5.34 6.25
C ASP A 68 -1.04 5.31 4.83
N VAL A 69 -0.52 6.19 3.99
CA VAL A 69 -0.83 6.25 2.57
C VAL A 69 0.44 6.44 1.77
N ARG A 70 0.49 5.84 0.59
CA ARG A 70 1.60 6.01 -0.34
C ARG A 70 1.10 6.04 -1.77
N CYS A 71 1.74 6.85 -2.58
CA CYS A 71 1.48 6.91 -4.01
C CYS A 71 2.80 7.06 -4.75
N THR A 72 2.94 6.39 -5.88
CA THR A 72 4.16 6.46 -6.69
C THR A 72 4.23 7.70 -7.59
N CYS A 73 3.24 8.59 -7.51
CA CYS A 73 3.25 9.79 -8.34
C CYS A 73 4.35 10.77 -7.89
N PRO A 74 4.87 11.62 -8.79
CA PRO A 74 5.94 12.55 -8.45
C PRO A 74 5.48 13.69 -7.54
N TYR A 75 4.19 13.85 -7.34
CA TYR A 75 3.62 14.93 -6.52
C TYR A 75 3.29 14.52 -5.10
N PHE A 76 3.58 13.28 -4.73
CA PHE A 76 3.29 12.81 -3.37
C PHE A 76 4.34 13.35 -2.40
N GLU A 77 3.88 14.11 -1.41
CA GLU A 77 4.74 14.75 -0.40
C GLU A 77 4.21 14.52 1.03
N GLY A 78 3.50 13.41 1.23
CA GLY A 78 2.96 13.07 2.54
C GLY A 78 1.50 13.42 2.75
N SER A 79 0.98 14.45 2.06
CA SER A 79 -0.45 14.72 2.06
C SER A 79 -1.14 13.88 0.99
N TRP A 80 -2.44 13.67 1.15
CA TRP A 80 -3.17 12.80 0.23
C TRP A 80 -3.34 13.46 -1.13
N CYS A 81 -2.69 12.88 -2.14
CA CYS A 81 -2.79 13.37 -3.51
C CYS A 81 -4.11 12.93 -4.15
N LYS A 82 -4.40 13.49 -5.32
CA LYS A 82 -5.63 13.14 -6.07
C LYS A 82 -5.79 11.65 -6.33
N HIS A 83 -4.69 10.91 -6.50
CA HIS A 83 -4.73 9.47 -6.75
C HIS A 83 -5.18 8.71 -5.49
N ILE A 84 -4.67 9.09 -4.34
CA ILE A 84 -5.07 8.52 -3.04
C ILE A 84 -6.54 8.83 -2.79
N VAL A 85 -6.97 10.07 -3.04
CA VAL A 85 -8.37 10.47 -2.90
C VAL A 85 -9.27 9.61 -3.78
N ALA A 86 -8.90 9.44 -5.06
CA ALA A 86 -9.68 8.62 -5.98
C ALA A 86 -9.81 7.17 -5.49
N ALA A 87 -8.72 6.58 -5.01
CA ALA A 87 -8.73 5.22 -4.48
C ALA A 87 -9.63 5.08 -3.25
N LEU A 88 -9.54 6.04 -2.32
CA LEU A 88 -10.38 6.02 -1.11
C LEU A 88 -11.85 6.22 -1.44
N LEU A 89 -12.17 7.14 -2.34
CA LEU A 89 -13.55 7.34 -2.77
C LEU A 89 -14.10 6.10 -3.47
N LYS A 90 -13.28 5.41 -4.24
CA LYS A 90 -13.68 4.14 -4.86
C LYS A 90 -13.99 3.10 -3.78
N ALA A 91 -13.13 3.00 -2.77
CA ALA A 91 -13.33 2.07 -1.65
C ALA A 91 -14.65 2.34 -0.91
N LEU A 92 -15.00 3.62 -0.72
CA LEU A 92 -16.25 3.99 -0.08
C LEU A 92 -17.47 3.72 -0.96
N SER A 93 -17.29 3.67 -2.28
CA SER A 93 -18.40 3.49 -3.22
C SER A 93 -18.79 2.04 -3.44
N VAL A 94 -17.95 1.08 -3.03
CA VAL A 94 -18.23 -0.35 -3.18
C VAL A 94 -18.61 -0.94 -1.83
N ASP A 95 -19.47 -1.96 -1.85
CA ASP A 95 -19.92 -2.62 -0.62
C ASP A 95 -18.77 -3.40 0.02
N GLU A 96 -17.95 -4.02 -0.80
CA GLU A 96 -16.81 -4.80 -0.33
C GLU A 96 -15.68 -4.70 -1.35
N VAL A 97 -14.46 -4.44 -0.85
CA VAL A 97 -13.27 -4.41 -1.70
C VAL A 97 -12.83 -5.87 -1.95
N PRO A 98 -12.67 -6.28 -3.22
CA PRO A 98 -12.27 -7.66 -3.50
C PRO A 98 -10.87 -7.96 -2.97
N ARG A 99 -10.63 -9.21 -2.58
CA ARG A 99 -9.31 -9.67 -2.19
C ARG A 99 -8.45 -9.82 -3.43
N GLY A 100 -7.26 -9.23 -3.35
CA GLY A 100 -6.24 -9.40 -4.35
C GLY A 100 -5.34 -10.59 -4.03
N GLU A 101 -4.26 -10.73 -4.78
CA GLU A 101 -3.25 -11.72 -4.53
C GLU A 101 -2.57 -11.46 -3.19
N PRO A 102 -2.10 -12.51 -2.48
CA PRO A 102 -1.34 -12.31 -1.25
C PRO A 102 -0.16 -11.37 -1.49
N ALA A 103 0.07 -10.48 -0.56
CA ALA A 103 1.18 -9.54 -0.65
C ALA A 103 2.51 -10.30 -0.74
N THR A 104 3.37 -9.87 -1.66
CA THR A 104 4.72 -10.42 -1.75
C THR A 104 5.57 -9.84 -0.62
N VAL A 105 6.72 -10.45 -0.37
CA VAL A 105 7.68 -9.89 0.59
C VAL A 105 8.07 -8.48 0.20
N ALA A 106 8.25 -8.23 -1.09
CA ALA A 106 8.57 -6.90 -1.60
C ALA A 106 7.47 -5.89 -1.25
N ASP A 107 6.20 -6.27 -1.42
CA ASP A 107 5.07 -5.40 -1.09
C ASP A 107 5.02 -5.08 0.40
N LEU A 108 5.30 -6.07 1.24
CA LEU A 108 5.24 -5.90 2.69
C LEU A 108 6.41 -5.10 3.25
N THR A 109 7.51 -5.02 2.52
CA THR A 109 8.75 -4.40 2.99
C THR A 109 9.13 -3.14 2.23
N ASP A 110 8.31 -2.74 1.27
CA ASP A 110 8.59 -1.60 0.37
C ASP A 110 8.82 -0.28 1.12
N ASP A 111 8.10 -0.10 2.23
CA ASP A 111 8.16 1.12 3.03
C ASP A 111 9.16 1.03 4.19
N LEU A 112 9.89 -0.06 4.30
CA LEU A 112 10.81 -0.29 5.42
C LEU A 112 12.25 0.04 5.03
N ASP A 113 12.96 0.73 5.92
CA ASP A 113 14.39 0.90 5.77
C ASP A 113 15.12 -0.38 6.21
N ARG A 114 16.44 -0.38 6.07
CA ARG A 114 17.25 -1.55 6.42
C ARG A 114 17.08 -1.96 7.88
N GLN A 115 17.07 -0.99 8.79
CA GLN A 115 16.93 -1.25 10.21
C GLN A 115 15.58 -1.84 10.55
N GLU A 116 14.53 -1.32 9.94
CA GLU A 116 13.17 -1.84 10.11
C GLU A 116 13.03 -3.25 9.56
N LEU A 117 13.67 -3.53 8.41
CA LEU A 117 13.70 -4.87 7.84
C LEU A 117 14.39 -5.86 8.77
N VAL A 118 15.54 -5.48 9.33
CA VAL A 118 16.27 -6.32 10.28
C VAL A 118 15.41 -6.61 11.50
N SER A 119 14.76 -5.59 12.04
CA SER A 119 13.86 -5.74 13.20
C SER A 119 12.71 -6.70 12.90
N LEU A 120 12.13 -6.61 11.71
CA LEU A 120 11.05 -7.49 11.29
C LEU A 120 11.52 -8.95 11.23
N ILE A 121 12.69 -9.18 10.63
CA ILE A 121 13.28 -10.52 10.54
C ILE A 121 13.60 -11.06 11.93
N GLU A 122 14.12 -10.22 12.82
CA GLU A 122 14.41 -10.61 14.21
C GLU A 122 13.14 -11.06 14.93
N ARG A 123 12.04 -10.37 14.74
CA ARG A 123 10.75 -10.77 15.32
C ARG A 123 10.28 -12.12 14.80
N LEU A 124 10.45 -12.36 13.51
CA LEU A 124 10.10 -13.65 12.92
C LEU A 124 10.96 -14.78 13.51
N VAL A 125 12.25 -14.52 13.70
CA VAL A 125 13.17 -15.48 14.28
C VAL A 125 12.82 -15.76 15.77
N GLU A 126 12.36 -14.74 16.49
CA GLU A 126 11.90 -14.92 17.87
C GLU A 126 10.71 -15.87 17.96
N HIS A 127 9.79 -15.79 17.01
CA HIS A 127 8.64 -16.69 16.94
C HIS A 127 9.02 -18.09 16.46
N ASP A 128 9.98 -18.19 15.55
CA ASP A 128 10.43 -19.46 15.01
C ASP A 128 11.96 -19.44 14.85
N PRO A 129 12.70 -19.92 15.87
CA PRO A 129 14.17 -19.91 15.84
C PRO A 129 14.78 -20.68 14.66
N ARG A 130 14.03 -21.60 14.05
CA ARG A 130 14.51 -22.37 12.89
C ARG A 130 14.76 -21.48 11.68
N LEU A 131 14.16 -20.28 11.67
CA LEU A 131 14.35 -19.33 10.56
C LEU A 131 15.80 -18.86 10.45
N ILE A 132 16.58 -18.88 11.53
CA ILE A 132 17.98 -18.49 11.48
C ILE A 132 18.77 -19.45 10.57
N ASP A 133 18.53 -20.74 10.67
CA ASP A 133 19.18 -21.73 9.80
C ASP A 133 18.75 -21.56 8.35
N GLN A 134 17.48 -21.24 8.12
CA GLN A 134 16.98 -20.98 6.78
C GLN A 134 17.61 -19.73 6.16
N LEU A 135 17.79 -18.70 6.96
CA LEU A 135 18.47 -17.47 6.52
C LEU A 135 19.92 -17.74 6.16
N GLU A 136 20.63 -18.51 6.99
CA GLU A 136 22.01 -18.88 6.71
C GLU A 136 22.14 -19.66 5.39
N ARG A 137 21.25 -20.61 5.17
CA ARG A 137 21.24 -21.40 3.94
C ARG A 137 20.92 -20.55 2.71
N ALA A 138 19.92 -19.68 2.82
CA ALA A 138 19.53 -18.79 1.74
C ALA A 138 20.65 -17.85 1.38
N ARG A 139 21.34 -17.31 2.40
CA ARG A 139 22.48 -16.42 2.19
C ARG A 139 23.64 -17.16 1.52
N ALA A 140 23.94 -18.38 2.00
CA ALA A 140 25.02 -19.18 1.43
C ALA A 140 24.77 -19.51 -0.05
N ARG A 141 23.54 -19.85 -0.42
CA ARG A 141 23.16 -20.10 -1.81
C ARG A 141 23.36 -18.86 -2.67
N ARG A 142 22.93 -17.71 -2.17
CA ARG A 142 23.07 -16.44 -2.90
C ARG A 142 24.54 -16.10 -3.14
N MET A 143 25.38 -16.28 -2.13
CA MET A 143 26.80 -16.02 -2.25
C MET A 143 27.50 -17.02 -3.19
N GLY A 144 27.08 -18.29 -3.15
CA GLY A 144 27.55 -19.31 -4.07
C GLY A 144 27.20 -19.00 -5.52
N GLU A 145 25.99 -18.55 -5.77
CA GLU A 145 25.55 -18.13 -7.10
C GLU A 145 26.34 -16.93 -7.60
N GLY A 146 26.66 -15.99 -6.71
CA GLY A 146 27.44 -14.83 -7.07
C GLY A 146 28.90 -15.12 -7.33
N ALA A 147 29.42 -16.27 -6.84
CA ALA A 147 30.80 -16.67 -7.01
C ALA A 147 31.05 -17.48 -8.29
N SER A 148 30.01 -17.93 -8.92
CA SER A 148 30.13 -18.75 -10.13
C SER A 148 30.17 -17.95 -11.43
#